data_6120cd036895af05ba9d6970e89e5a41
#
_entry.id   6120cd036895af05ba9d6970e89e5a41
#
_cell.length_a   1.000
_cell.length_b   1.000
_cell.length_c   1.000
_cell.angle_alpha   90.00
_cell.angle_beta   90.00
_cell.angle_gamma   90.00
#
_symmetry.space_group_name_H-M   'P 1'
#
loop_
_entity.id
_entity.type
_entity.pdbx_description
1 polymer ?
#
loop_
_entity_poly.entity_id
_entity_poly.type
_entity_poly.pdbx_seq_one_letter_code
_entity_poly.pdbx_strand_id
1 'polypeptide(L)'
;MIFPPESIYEFRRELADKMASGELTDAEAYRQALAVDPHDPAATRFLALAAETNGDPILAAQLAHRFLEANPISHEGYLLLGRVLPDPALAAAYAALGKQKLHFDPEAQANLDPGDLPAPAPSGTEPEAVTCELEPHRLLHELFVAGLDAIEASLIDRVLARGADCAPLLLGVLNAYGEDLLHDADDGLVVRALALLGEIGDPAFLPALARFVPLEDDTIGGAARWAFLRIARQHPPEALEIIRRLSIGAEALDLAALAQQLCLMPDVPGRSEVLLALADNLAEFDKDERDLVIVSMLTSAHVMHGAGSEPAASIETKYGAQLSREARKELKSLRAEIEEARQGIAEAEEPSIYEVCMDGFDVVDDEPFERAEPKLGRNEPCWCGSGKKYKKCHLDSDEGR
;
A
#
# COMPACT_ATOMS: atom_id res chain seq x y z
N MET A 1 -4.45 11.67 -3.54
CA MET A 1 -3.05 11.99 -3.16
C MET A 1 -2.47 10.76 -2.48
N ILE A 2 -1.51 10.09 -3.13
CA ILE A 2 -0.89 8.84 -2.65
C ILE A 2 0.06 9.14 -1.49
N PHE A 3 0.76 10.26 -1.60
CA PHE A 3 1.71 10.73 -0.62
C PHE A 3 1.03 11.47 0.54
N PRO A 4 1.69 11.62 1.69
CA PRO A 4 1.22 12.49 2.74
C PRO A 4 0.82 13.87 2.19
N PRO A 5 -0.19 14.54 2.77
CA PRO A 5 -0.58 15.88 2.32
C PRO A 5 0.63 16.79 2.21
N GLU A 6 0.66 17.66 1.19
CA GLU A 6 1.76 18.60 0.97
C GLU A 6 2.13 19.38 2.24
N SER A 7 1.15 19.67 3.08
CA SER A 7 1.34 20.26 4.40
C SER A 7 2.26 19.47 5.34
N ILE A 8 2.30 18.13 5.22
CA ILE A 8 3.23 17.29 6.01
C ILE A 8 4.65 17.43 5.45
N TYR A 9 4.80 17.43 4.12
CA TYR A 9 6.12 17.65 3.50
C TYR A 9 6.66 19.04 3.78
N GLU A 10 5.82 20.07 3.71
CA GLU A 10 6.19 21.43 4.08
C GLU A 10 6.63 21.51 5.53
N PHE A 11 5.87 20.89 6.43
CA PHE A 11 6.20 20.81 7.85
C PHE A 11 7.53 20.07 8.09
N ARG A 12 7.74 18.91 7.45
CA ARG A 12 9.01 18.17 7.54
C ARG A 12 10.18 19.00 7.01
N ARG A 13 10.00 19.74 5.92
CA ARG A 13 11.01 20.66 5.37
C ARG A 13 11.33 21.77 6.36
N GLU A 14 10.31 22.38 6.96
CA GLU A 14 10.51 23.41 8.00
C GLU A 14 11.30 22.86 9.20
N LEU A 15 11.01 21.64 9.64
CA LEU A 15 11.77 20.97 10.71
C LEU A 15 13.22 20.72 10.28
N ALA A 16 13.46 20.27 9.06
CA ALA A 16 14.80 20.05 8.52
C ALA A 16 15.63 21.35 8.47
N ASP A 17 15.01 22.46 8.05
CA ASP A 17 15.65 23.78 8.04
C ASP A 17 16.00 24.25 9.46
N LYS A 18 15.13 24.05 10.44
CA LYS A 18 15.39 24.36 11.85
C LYS A 18 16.50 23.49 12.46
N MET A 19 16.58 22.22 12.07
CA MET A 19 17.69 21.34 12.45
C MET A 19 19.01 21.84 11.83
N ALA A 20 19.02 22.15 10.54
CA ALA A 20 20.20 22.61 9.82
C ALA A 20 20.71 23.95 10.36
N SER A 21 19.82 24.86 10.81
CA SER A 21 20.18 26.14 11.43
C SER A 21 20.63 26.03 12.90
N GLY A 22 20.42 24.87 13.53
CA GLY A 22 20.68 24.64 14.95
C GLY A 22 19.63 25.27 15.89
N GLU A 23 18.48 25.68 15.37
CA GLU A 23 17.34 26.17 16.15
C GLU A 23 16.67 25.04 16.95
N LEU A 24 16.61 23.82 16.38
CA LEU A 24 16.14 22.61 17.03
C LEU A 24 17.23 21.54 17.03
N THR A 25 17.28 20.76 18.09
CA THR A 25 18.00 19.48 18.05
C THR A 25 17.21 18.44 17.27
N ASP A 26 17.90 17.44 16.71
CA ASP A 26 17.28 16.35 15.98
C ASP A 26 16.14 15.68 16.78
N ALA A 27 16.41 15.43 18.08
CA ALA A 27 15.42 14.82 18.96
C ALA A 27 14.18 15.70 19.20
N GLU A 28 14.31 17.01 19.21
CA GLU A 28 13.18 17.95 19.33
C GLU A 28 12.38 17.99 18.04
N ALA A 29 13.05 18.05 16.88
CA ALA A 29 12.41 18.07 15.59
C ALA A 29 11.62 16.76 15.34
N TYR A 30 12.22 15.60 15.59
CA TYR A 30 11.54 14.32 15.43
C TYR A 30 10.38 14.11 16.42
N ARG A 31 10.45 14.64 17.64
CA ARG A 31 9.27 14.65 18.54
C ARG A 31 8.13 15.50 18.01
N GLN A 32 8.45 16.64 17.36
CA GLN A 32 7.43 17.46 16.70
C GLN A 32 6.83 16.73 15.48
N ALA A 33 7.66 16.03 14.70
CA ALA A 33 7.17 15.19 13.59
C ALA A 33 6.18 14.12 14.08
N LEU A 34 6.51 13.37 15.14
CA LEU A 34 5.60 12.37 15.73
C LEU A 34 4.32 12.96 16.33
N ALA A 35 4.32 14.24 16.73
CA ALA A 35 3.10 14.88 17.22
C ALA A 35 2.11 15.19 16.09
N VAL A 36 2.59 15.34 14.86
CA VAL A 36 1.78 15.57 13.66
C VAL A 36 1.46 14.24 12.96
N ASP A 37 2.45 13.38 12.82
CA ASP A 37 2.33 12.05 12.23
C ASP A 37 2.90 10.99 13.18
N PRO A 38 2.05 10.29 13.96
CA PRO A 38 2.50 9.25 14.89
C PRO A 38 3.21 8.06 14.23
N HIS A 39 3.05 7.88 12.92
CA HIS A 39 3.66 6.81 12.13
C HIS A 39 4.78 7.30 11.22
N ASP A 40 5.30 8.52 11.41
CA ASP A 40 6.47 9.02 10.68
C ASP A 40 7.65 8.03 10.83
N PRO A 41 8.09 7.36 9.74
CA PRO A 41 9.09 6.29 9.84
C PRO A 41 10.48 6.82 10.23
N ALA A 42 10.85 8.02 9.77
CA ALA A 42 12.13 8.62 10.11
C ALA A 42 12.20 9.03 11.59
N ALA A 43 11.11 9.62 12.09
CA ALA A 43 11.04 10.06 13.49
C ALA A 43 10.95 8.88 14.46
N THR A 44 10.15 7.86 14.15
CA THR A 44 10.05 6.65 14.97
C THR A 44 11.38 5.91 15.03
N ARG A 45 12.05 5.74 13.89
CA ARG A 45 13.38 5.13 13.81
C ARG A 45 14.42 5.89 14.63
N PHE A 46 14.57 7.19 14.40
CA PHE A 46 15.57 8.00 15.10
C PHE A 46 15.36 7.99 16.60
N LEU A 47 14.13 8.21 17.07
CA LEU A 47 13.83 8.27 18.50
C LEU A 47 13.95 6.91 19.17
N ALA A 48 13.68 5.80 18.46
CA ALA A 48 13.89 4.45 18.97
C ALA A 48 15.39 4.17 19.23
N LEU A 49 16.25 4.53 18.29
CA LEU A 49 17.72 4.40 18.45
C LEU A 49 18.26 5.32 19.56
N ALA A 50 17.73 6.53 19.66
CA ALA A 50 18.08 7.44 20.73
C ALA A 50 17.66 6.91 22.11
N ALA A 51 16.47 6.30 22.23
CA ALA A 51 16.00 5.68 23.46
C ALA A 51 16.87 4.49 23.86
N GLU A 52 17.26 3.61 22.92
CA GLU A 52 18.20 2.52 23.12
C GLU A 52 19.52 3.06 23.69
N THR A 53 20.11 4.06 23.03
CA THR A 53 21.38 4.67 23.43
C THR A 53 21.32 5.31 24.82
N ASN A 54 20.17 5.86 25.19
CA ASN A 54 19.94 6.48 26.50
C ASN A 54 19.59 5.43 27.60
N GLY A 55 19.55 4.16 27.27
CA GLY A 55 19.27 3.07 28.21
C GLY A 55 17.79 2.98 28.63
N ASP A 56 16.87 3.42 27.75
CA ASP A 56 15.42 3.25 27.91
C ASP A 56 14.90 2.17 26.96
N PRO A 57 15.06 0.88 27.26
CA PRO A 57 14.65 -0.20 26.37
C PRO A 57 13.12 -0.29 26.17
N ILE A 58 12.32 0.19 27.14
CA ILE A 58 10.86 0.17 27.05
C ILE A 58 10.41 1.15 25.97
N LEU A 59 10.88 2.40 26.02
CA LEU A 59 10.57 3.40 25.01
C LEU A 59 11.14 2.99 23.65
N ALA A 60 12.34 2.46 23.62
CA ALA A 60 12.95 1.96 22.38
C ALA A 60 12.09 0.87 21.72
N ALA A 61 11.61 -0.11 22.48
CA ALA A 61 10.73 -1.16 21.97
C ALA A 61 9.39 -0.60 21.45
N GLN A 62 8.76 0.30 22.18
CA GLN A 62 7.51 0.94 21.75
C GLN A 62 7.67 1.69 20.42
N LEU A 63 8.74 2.45 20.27
CA LEU A 63 9.02 3.20 19.05
C LEU A 63 9.43 2.27 17.89
N ALA A 64 10.17 1.18 18.18
CA ALA A 64 10.53 0.18 17.18
C ALA A 64 9.29 -0.56 16.64
N HIS A 65 8.31 -0.89 17.48
CA HIS A 65 7.03 -1.45 17.01
C HIS A 65 6.28 -0.46 16.11
N ARG A 66 6.19 0.82 16.49
CA ARG A 66 5.58 1.85 15.63
C ARG A 66 6.33 2.03 14.30
N PHE A 67 7.65 1.93 14.33
CA PHE A 67 8.43 1.95 13.11
C PHE A 67 8.11 0.77 12.19
N LEU A 68 7.92 -0.44 12.74
CA LEU A 68 7.48 -1.60 11.96
C LEU A 68 6.03 -1.51 11.47
N GLU A 69 5.15 -0.80 12.18
CA GLU A 69 3.80 -0.49 11.69
C GLU A 69 3.85 0.49 10.49
N ALA A 70 4.84 1.38 10.45
CA ALA A 70 5.03 2.33 9.35
C ALA A 70 5.87 1.75 8.18
N ASN A 71 6.82 0.88 8.48
CA ASN A 71 7.69 0.22 7.50
C ASN A 71 8.00 -1.23 7.90
N PRO A 72 7.07 -2.16 7.67
CA PRO A 72 7.19 -3.55 8.15
C PRO A 72 8.18 -4.40 7.36
N ILE A 73 8.71 -3.90 6.24
CA ILE A 73 9.74 -4.62 5.48
C ILE A 73 11.15 -4.27 5.93
N SER A 74 11.34 -3.15 6.65
CA SER A 74 12.66 -2.72 7.12
C SER A 74 13.28 -3.72 8.09
N HIS A 75 14.50 -4.20 7.79
CA HIS A 75 15.26 -5.07 8.67
C HIS A 75 15.64 -4.39 10.02
N GLU A 76 15.82 -3.05 10.02
CA GLU A 76 16.31 -2.30 11.17
C GLU A 76 15.38 -2.37 12.39
N GLY A 77 14.06 -2.25 12.19
CA GLY A 77 13.09 -2.34 13.29
C GLY A 77 13.13 -3.71 13.98
N TYR A 78 13.25 -4.78 13.19
CA TYR A 78 13.37 -6.15 13.72
C TYR A 78 14.67 -6.35 14.48
N LEU A 79 15.81 -5.87 13.96
CA LEU A 79 17.10 -5.95 14.64
C LEU A 79 17.10 -5.14 15.93
N LEU A 80 16.47 -3.97 15.94
CA LEU A 80 16.34 -3.14 17.14
C LEU A 80 15.51 -3.85 18.22
N LEU A 81 14.35 -4.41 17.87
CA LEU A 81 13.56 -5.22 18.81
C LEU A 81 14.34 -6.40 19.36
N GLY A 82 15.16 -7.04 18.53
CA GLY A 82 16.06 -8.10 18.94
C GLY A 82 17.11 -7.69 19.98
N ARG A 83 17.42 -6.39 20.11
CA ARG A 83 18.36 -5.87 21.11
C ARG A 83 17.68 -5.39 22.39
N VAL A 84 16.47 -4.83 22.29
CA VAL A 84 15.84 -4.08 23.39
C VAL A 84 14.73 -4.84 24.12
N LEU A 85 14.15 -5.89 23.51
CA LEU A 85 13.10 -6.67 24.16
C LEU A 85 13.60 -7.44 25.38
N PRO A 86 12.88 -7.41 26.51
CA PRO A 86 13.32 -8.08 27.73
C PRO A 86 13.15 -9.60 27.69
N ASP A 87 12.24 -10.13 26.85
CA ASP A 87 12.06 -11.56 26.65
C ASP A 87 13.12 -12.10 25.67
N PRO A 88 14.04 -12.97 26.13
CA PRO A 88 15.13 -13.45 25.29
C PRO A 88 14.67 -14.30 24.09
N ALA A 89 13.55 -15.02 24.21
CA ALA A 89 13.04 -15.86 23.13
C ALA A 89 12.42 -14.97 22.03
N LEU A 90 11.63 -13.99 22.44
CA LEU A 90 11.01 -13.02 21.53
C LEU A 90 12.07 -12.14 20.86
N ALA A 91 13.04 -11.63 21.62
CA ALA A 91 14.17 -10.85 21.11
C ALA A 91 14.94 -11.63 20.04
N ALA A 92 15.28 -12.90 20.33
CA ALA A 92 16.00 -13.75 19.40
C ALA A 92 15.21 -14.03 18.12
N ALA A 93 13.89 -14.19 18.22
CA ALA A 93 13.02 -14.44 17.09
C ALA A 93 12.87 -13.20 16.17
N TYR A 94 12.70 -12.00 16.75
CA TYR A 94 12.76 -10.74 16.00
C TYR A 94 14.13 -10.54 15.32
N ALA A 95 15.21 -10.78 16.02
CA ALA A 95 16.55 -10.70 15.46
C ALA A 95 16.76 -11.66 14.29
N ALA A 96 16.26 -12.89 14.39
CA ALA A 96 16.34 -13.87 13.31
C ALA A 96 15.59 -13.41 12.05
N LEU A 97 14.38 -12.87 12.22
CA LEU A 97 13.59 -12.33 11.10
C LEU A 97 14.25 -11.08 10.48
N GLY A 98 14.81 -10.18 11.31
CA GLY A 98 15.56 -9.03 10.82
C GLY A 98 16.77 -9.43 9.98
N LYS A 99 17.49 -10.48 10.37
CA LYS A 99 18.61 -11.05 9.58
C LYS A 99 18.15 -11.66 8.25
N GLN A 100 16.98 -12.28 8.20
CA GLN A 100 16.41 -12.79 6.96
C GLN A 100 16.07 -11.64 6.01
N LYS A 101 15.44 -10.58 6.53
CA LYS A 101 15.11 -9.37 5.74
C LYS A 101 16.37 -8.65 5.25
N LEU A 102 17.38 -8.53 6.08
CA LEU A 102 18.66 -7.92 5.72
C LEU A 102 19.33 -8.62 4.52
N HIS A 103 19.10 -9.94 4.34
CA HIS A 103 19.63 -10.67 3.20
C HIS A 103 19.19 -10.11 1.86
N PHE A 104 18.02 -9.48 1.80
CA PHE A 104 17.47 -8.86 0.60
C PHE A 104 17.84 -7.38 0.42
N ASP A 105 18.70 -6.84 1.31
CA ASP A 105 19.23 -5.49 1.24
C ASP A 105 20.77 -5.52 1.16
N PRO A 106 21.35 -5.63 -0.05
CA PRO A 106 22.79 -5.70 -0.25
C PRO A 106 23.55 -4.46 0.24
N GLU A 107 22.92 -3.28 0.16
CA GLU A 107 23.51 -2.03 0.63
C GLU A 107 23.61 -2.00 2.15
N ALA A 108 22.55 -2.39 2.82
CA ALA A 108 22.52 -2.52 4.26
C ALA A 108 23.51 -3.59 4.75
N GLN A 109 23.60 -4.74 4.05
CA GLN A 109 24.59 -5.77 4.37
C GLN A 109 26.02 -5.25 4.28
N ALA A 110 26.35 -4.47 3.25
CA ALA A 110 27.70 -3.95 3.04
C ALA A 110 28.11 -2.91 4.10
N ASN A 111 27.13 -2.22 4.70
CA ASN A 111 27.34 -1.14 5.66
C ASN A 111 27.13 -1.60 7.12
N LEU A 112 26.70 -2.84 7.36
CA LEU A 112 26.40 -3.33 8.70
C LEU A 112 27.68 -3.58 9.51
N ASP A 113 27.77 -2.99 10.70
CA ASP A 113 28.79 -3.39 11.69
C ASP A 113 28.39 -4.76 12.30
N PRO A 114 29.26 -5.77 12.30
CA PRO A 114 28.99 -7.06 12.96
C PRO A 114 28.54 -6.93 14.41
N GLY A 115 28.89 -5.84 15.10
CA GLY A 115 28.45 -5.52 16.45
C GLY A 115 26.98 -5.13 16.56
N ASP A 116 26.37 -4.70 15.47
CA ASP A 116 24.96 -4.32 15.42
C ASP A 116 24.03 -5.53 15.35
N LEU A 117 24.56 -6.71 15.07
CA LEU A 117 23.75 -7.92 15.01
C LEU A 117 23.46 -8.47 16.41
N PRO A 118 22.20 -8.71 16.74
CA PRO A 118 21.83 -9.38 17.99
C PRO A 118 22.47 -10.75 18.11
N ALA A 119 22.67 -11.19 19.36
CA ALA A 119 23.22 -12.52 19.66
C ALA A 119 22.39 -13.62 18.95
N PRO A 120 23.03 -14.77 18.61
CA PRO A 120 22.31 -15.87 18.01
C PRO A 120 21.17 -16.37 18.94
N ALA A 121 20.08 -16.83 18.33
CA ALA A 121 18.95 -17.38 19.07
C ALA A 121 19.39 -18.54 19.99
N PRO A 122 18.80 -18.66 21.19
CA PRO A 122 19.01 -19.82 22.03
C PRO A 122 18.57 -21.09 21.30
N SER A 123 19.35 -22.16 21.46
CA SER A 123 19.00 -23.47 20.91
C SER A 123 17.78 -24.03 21.65
N GLY A 124 16.70 -24.28 20.94
CA GLY A 124 15.48 -24.87 21.50
C GLY A 124 14.28 -24.71 20.54
N THR A 125 13.17 -25.34 20.90
CA THR A 125 11.91 -25.12 20.21
C THR A 125 11.34 -23.76 20.63
N GLU A 126 10.95 -22.95 19.67
CA GLU A 126 10.36 -21.63 19.92
C GLU A 126 9.06 -21.76 20.72
N PRO A 127 8.85 -20.95 21.78
CA PRO A 127 7.61 -20.96 22.54
C PRO A 127 6.41 -20.60 21.66
N GLU A 128 5.26 -21.21 21.90
CA GLU A 128 4.03 -20.99 21.15
C GLU A 128 3.62 -19.51 21.14
N ALA A 129 3.77 -18.82 22.28
CA ALA A 129 3.48 -17.40 22.38
C ALA A 129 4.33 -16.55 21.43
N VAL A 130 5.62 -16.87 21.28
CA VAL A 130 6.54 -16.19 20.34
C VAL A 130 6.14 -16.50 18.89
N THR A 131 5.80 -17.75 18.59
CA THR A 131 5.32 -18.16 17.28
C THR A 131 4.05 -17.40 16.91
N CYS A 132 3.08 -17.30 17.82
CA CYS A 132 1.82 -16.58 17.58
C CYS A 132 2.03 -15.08 17.34
N GLU A 133 2.92 -14.43 18.08
CA GLU A 133 3.22 -13.01 17.94
C GLU A 133 3.91 -12.69 16.61
N LEU A 134 4.84 -13.54 16.19
CA LEU A 134 5.64 -13.32 14.99
C LEU A 134 5.01 -13.88 13.71
N GLU A 135 3.99 -14.69 13.80
CA GLU A 135 3.36 -15.28 12.60
C GLU A 135 2.92 -14.23 11.57
N PRO A 136 2.24 -13.11 11.93
CA PRO A 136 1.90 -12.07 10.96
C PRO A 136 3.13 -11.47 10.25
N HIS A 137 4.20 -11.24 10.99
CA HIS A 137 5.46 -10.71 10.44
C HIS A 137 6.16 -11.71 9.51
N ARG A 138 6.08 -13.01 9.81
CA ARG A 138 6.61 -14.08 8.96
C ARG A 138 5.80 -14.24 7.68
N LEU A 139 4.48 -14.20 7.80
CA LEU A 139 3.57 -14.22 6.64
C LEU A 139 3.85 -13.04 5.70
N LEU A 140 4.02 -11.84 6.24
CA LEU A 140 4.41 -10.69 5.44
C LEU A 140 5.78 -10.89 4.77
N HIS A 141 6.74 -11.46 5.48
CA HIS A 141 8.04 -11.77 4.90
C HIS A 141 7.95 -12.81 3.77
N GLU A 142 7.13 -13.86 3.94
CA GLU A 142 6.86 -14.85 2.89
C GLU A 142 6.21 -14.18 1.66
N LEU A 143 5.25 -13.25 1.86
CA LEU A 143 4.65 -12.45 0.78
C LEU A 143 5.68 -11.58 0.05
N PHE A 144 6.62 -10.99 0.80
CA PHE A 144 7.69 -10.15 0.25
C PHE A 144 8.69 -10.96 -0.58
N VAL A 145 9.05 -12.15 -0.10
CA VAL A 145 10.04 -13.02 -0.76
C VAL A 145 9.46 -13.75 -1.96
N ALA A 146 8.15 -14.04 -1.93
CA ALA A 146 7.47 -14.66 -3.05
C ALA A 146 7.50 -13.72 -4.26
N GLY A 147 8.17 -14.09 -5.35
CA GLY A 147 8.13 -13.36 -6.62
C GLY A 147 6.69 -13.22 -7.14
N LEU A 148 6.45 -12.36 -8.12
CA LEU A 148 5.12 -12.15 -8.70
C LEU A 148 4.47 -13.48 -9.15
N ASP A 149 5.25 -14.40 -9.69
CA ASP A 149 4.79 -15.63 -10.33
C ASP A 149 4.77 -16.86 -9.40
N ALA A 150 5.09 -16.72 -8.12
CA ALA A 150 5.39 -17.88 -7.25
C ALA A 150 4.62 -17.88 -5.92
N ILE A 151 3.56 -17.10 -5.78
CA ILE A 151 2.77 -17.11 -4.55
C ILE A 151 1.85 -18.34 -4.52
N GLU A 152 1.94 -19.11 -3.45
CA GLU A 152 1.02 -20.22 -3.23
C GLU A 152 -0.33 -19.74 -2.67
N ALA A 153 -1.44 -20.27 -3.17
CA ALA A 153 -2.77 -19.97 -2.64
C ALA A 153 -2.86 -20.22 -1.11
N SER A 154 -2.13 -21.23 -0.62
CA SER A 154 -2.05 -21.53 0.81
C SER A 154 -1.46 -20.39 1.66
N LEU A 155 -0.57 -19.56 1.10
CA LEU A 155 -0.04 -18.38 1.79
C LEU A 155 -1.10 -17.29 1.89
N ILE A 156 -1.88 -17.07 0.83
CA ILE A 156 -3.01 -16.13 0.83
C ILE A 156 -4.02 -16.55 1.91
N ASP A 157 -4.38 -17.85 1.95
CA ASP A 157 -5.33 -18.40 2.94
C ASP A 157 -4.82 -18.20 4.38
N ARG A 158 -3.53 -18.41 4.63
CA ARG A 158 -2.91 -18.22 5.95
C ARG A 158 -2.96 -16.75 6.38
N VAL A 159 -2.69 -15.82 5.47
CA VAL A 159 -2.79 -14.37 5.76
C VAL A 159 -4.23 -13.98 6.06
N LEU A 160 -5.19 -14.44 5.25
CA LEU A 160 -6.62 -14.14 5.45
C LEU A 160 -7.15 -14.74 6.77
N ALA A 161 -6.69 -15.95 7.13
CA ALA A 161 -7.04 -16.57 8.43
C ALA A 161 -6.57 -15.74 9.64
N ARG A 162 -5.52 -14.92 9.47
CA ARG A 162 -4.97 -14.00 10.46
C ARG A 162 -5.30 -12.54 10.16
N GLY A 163 -6.31 -12.27 9.35
CA GLY A 163 -6.59 -10.98 8.76
C GLY A 163 -6.45 -9.78 9.71
N ALA A 164 -7.07 -9.84 10.91
CA ALA A 164 -6.99 -8.75 11.90
C ALA A 164 -5.56 -8.50 12.42
N ASP A 165 -4.75 -9.55 12.55
CA ASP A 165 -3.36 -9.45 13.02
C ASP A 165 -2.41 -8.99 11.91
N CYS A 166 -2.71 -9.37 10.64
CA CYS A 166 -1.91 -8.99 9.48
C CYS A 166 -2.24 -7.58 8.96
N ALA A 167 -3.46 -7.11 9.14
CA ALA A 167 -3.92 -5.83 8.58
C ALA A 167 -3.03 -4.61 8.93
N PRO A 168 -2.54 -4.42 10.18
CA PRO A 168 -1.65 -3.31 10.49
C PRO A 168 -0.35 -3.34 9.65
N LEU A 169 0.20 -4.54 9.42
CA LEU A 169 1.42 -4.71 8.61
C LEU A 169 1.16 -4.46 7.12
N LEU A 170 0.02 -4.92 6.60
CA LEU A 170 -0.38 -4.64 5.22
C LEU A 170 -0.60 -3.14 4.99
N LEU A 171 -1.24 -2.44 5.93
CA LEU A 171 -1.34 -0.98 5.91
C LEU A 171 0.04 -0.32 5.98
N GLY A 172 0.95 -0.87 6.77
CA GLY A 172 2.34 -0.42 6.85
C GLY A 172 3.08 -0.53 5.51
N VAL A 173 2.81 -1.56 4.70
CA VAL A 173 3.34 -1.67 3.33
C VAL A 173 2.85 -0.51 2.48
N LEU A 174 1.54 -0.20 2.53
CA LEU A 174 0.98 0.93 1.77
C LEU A 174 1.55 2.28 2.23
N ASN A 175 1.79 2.46 3.52
CA ASN A 175 2.43 3.66 4.04
C ASN A 175 3.89 3.75 3.58
N ALA A 176 4.64 2.66 3.66
CA ALA A 176 6.03 2.62 3.21
C ALA A 176 6.16 2.96 1.71
N TYR A 177 5.23 2.47 0.88
CA TYR A 177 5.17 2.84 -0.53
C TYR A 177 4.90 4.34 -0.71
N GLY A 178 3.91 4.89 0.01
CA GLY A 178 3.58 6.32 -0.04
C GLY A 178 4.68 7.25 0.50
N GLU A 179 5.63 6.73 1.29
CA GLU A 179 6.80 7.44 1.81
C GLU A 179 8.08 7.19 0.97
N ASP A 180 7.93 6.56 -0.20
CA ASP A 180 9.06 6.22 -1.11
C ASP A 180 10.16 5.38 -0.42
N LEU A 181 9.72 4.46 0.44
CA LEU A 181 10.60 3.53 1.16
C LEU A 181 10.65 2.14 0.52
N LEU A 182 9.86 1.92 -0.52
CA LEU A 182 9.85 0.70 -1.33
C LEU A 182 10.48 0.99 -2.69
N HIS A 183 11.09 -0.03 -3.27
CA HIS A 183 11.62 0.03 -4.64
C HIS A 183 10.58 -0.51 -5.62
N ASP A 184 10.68 -0.17 -6.91
CA ASP A 184 9.80 -0.65 -7.98
C ASP A 184 9.66 -2.17 -7.99
N ALA A 185 10.73 -2.90 -7.59
CA ALA A 185 10.72 -4.35 -7.42
C ALA A 185 9.71 -4.87 -6.37
N ASP A 186 9.18 -3.98 -5.53
CA ASP A 186 8.27 -4.34 -4.44
C ASP A 186 6.79 -4.12 -4.79
N ASP A 187 6.47 -3.65 -6.01
CA ASP A 187 5.12 -3.39 -6.48
C ASP A 187 4.19 -4.60 -6.28
N GLY A 188 4.68 -5.80 -6.52
CA GLY A 188 3.94 -7.02 -6.26
C GLY A 188 3.52 -7.20 -4.80
N LEU A 189 4.31 -6.72 -3.83
CA LEU A 189 3.92 -6.71 -2.43
C LEU A 189 2.81 -5.69 -2.17
N VAL A 190 2.88 -4.52 -2.82
CA VAL A 190 1.86 -3.46 -2.71
C VAL A 190 0.52 -3.95 -3.25
N VAL A 191 0.52 -4.56 -4.44
CA VAL A 191 -0.68 -5.18 -5.04
C VAL A 191 -1.31 -6.20 -4.10
N ARG A 192 -0.51 -7.09 -3.53
CA ARG A 192 -0.99 -8.10 -2.58
C ARG A 192 -1.52 -7.48 -1.29
N ALA A 193 -0.85 -6.46 -0.77
CA ALA A 193 -1.33 -5.75 0.41
C ALA A 193 -2.70 -5.09 0.15
N LEU A 194 -2.88 -4.43 -0.99
CA LEU A 194 -4.15 -3.85 -1.42
C LEU A 194 -5.23 -4.93 -1.52
N ALA A 195 -4.96 -6.01 -2.25
CA ALA A 195 -5.90 -7.09 -2.47
C ALA A 195 -6.32 -7.78 -1.16
N LEU A 196 -5.36 -8.12 -0.30
CA LEU A 196 -5.63 -8.75 0.99
C LEU A 196 -6.45 -7.84 1.93
N LEU A 197 -6.16 -6.54 1.99
CA LEU A 197 -6.97 -5.57 2.74
C LEU A 197 -8.40 -5.49 2.19
N GLY A 198 -8.56 -5.52 0.87
CA GLY A 198 -9.87 -5.57 0.22
C GLY A 198 -10.68 -6.81 0.60
N GLU A 199 -10.03 -7.98 0.68
CA GLU A 199 -10.69 -9.26 1.04
C GLU A 199 -10.98 -9.35 2.55
N ILE A 200 -10.11 -8.81 3.43
CA ILE A 200 -10.38 -8.69 4.86
C ILE A 200 -11.62 -7.83 5.12
N GLY A 201 -11.85 -6.80 4.30
CA GLY A 201 -13.15 -6.15 4.17
C GLY A 201 -13.50 -5.13 5.24
N ASP A 202 -12.56 -4.69 6.09
CA ASP A 202 -12.85 -3.67 7.11
C ASP A 202 -12.97 -2.27 6.47
N PRO A 203 -14.10 -1.54 6.66
CA PRO A 203 -14.28 -0.20 6.12
C PRO A 203 -13.25 0.82 6.63
N ALA A 204 -12.56 0.56 7.74
CA ALA A 204 -11.47 1.38 8.23
C ALA A 204 -10.30 1.47 7.25
N PHE A 205 -10.16 0.53 6.30
CA PHE A 205 -9.10 0.53 5.29
C PHE A 205 -9.41 1.43 4.08
N LEU A 206 -10.67 1.79 3.86
CA LEU A 206 -11.08 2.62 2.71
C LEU A 206 -10.24 3.89 2.52
N PRO A 207 -9.90 4.68 3.56
CA PRO A 207 -9.05 5.86 3.37
C PRO A 207 -7.65 5.55 2.84
N ALA A 208 -7.06 4.43 3.25
CA ALA A 208 -5.75 4.00 2.78
C ALA A 208 -5.81 3.52 1.32
N LEU A 209 -6.77 2.66 0.99
CA LEU A 209 -6.98 2.13 -0.37
C LEU A 209 -7.29 3.25 -1.37
N ALA A 210 -8.14 4.19 -0.98
CA ALA A 210 -8.59 5.27 -1.85
C ALA A 210 -7.46 6.21 -2.32
N ARG A 211 -6.34 6.26 -1.60
CA ARG A 211 -5.14 7.00 -2.00
C ARG A 211 -4.49 6.44 -3.26
N PHE A 212 -4.68 5.16 -3.54
CA PHE A 212 -4.12 4.45 -4.69
C PHE A 212 -5.09 4.35 -5.87
N VAL A 213 -6.37 4.62 -5.66
CA VAL A 213 -7.41 4.55 -6.70
C VAL A 213 -7.11 5.43 -7.92
N PRO A 214 -6.57 6.67 -7.78
CA PRO A 214 -6.27 7.54 -8.91
C PRO A 214 -5.05 7.15 -9.72
N LEU A 215 -4.24 6.18 -9.28
CA LEU A 215 -3.07 5.76 -10.03
C LEU A 215 -3.46 5.27 -11.42
N GLU A 216 -2.79 5.81 -12.43
CA GLU A 216 -2.95 5.38 -13.83
C GLU A 216 -2.35 3.99 -14.09
N ASP A 217 -1.46 3.55 -13.19
CA ASP A 217 -0.90 2.21 -13.23
C ASP A 217 -2.00 1.16 -13.11
N ASP A 218 -2.10 0.32 -14.13
CA ASP A 218 -3.11 -0.74 -14.20
C ASP A 218 -2.89 -1.82 -13.13
N THR A 219 -1.67 -1.98 -12.63
CA THR A 219 -1.31 -2.98 -11.63
C THR A 219 -1.69 -2.54 -10.22
N ILE A 220 -1.04 -1.51 -9.67
CA ILE A 220 -1.31 -1.01 -8.31
C ILE A 220 -2.66 -0.31 -8.24
N GLY A 221 -2.92 0.61 -9.18
CA GLY A 221 -4.20 1.31 -9.27
C GLY A 221 -5.36 0.34 -9.54
N GLY A 222 -5.16 -0.68 -10.36
CA GLY A 222 -6.10 -1.76 -10.61
C GLY A 222 -6.46 -2.52 -9.33
N ALA A 223 -5.46 -2.96 -8.58
CA ALA A 223 -5.64 -3.65 -7.30
C ALA A 223 -6.34 -2.77 -6.26
N ALA A 224 -5.99 -1.47 -6.21
CA ALA A 224 -6.63 -0.52 -5.31
C ALA A 224 -8.11 -0.32 -5.64
N ARG A 225 -8.45 -0.16 -6.92
CA ARG A 225 -9.83 -0.05 -7.40
C ARG A 225 -10.64 -1.30 -7.06
N TRP A 226 -10.08 -2.48 -7.30
CA TRP A 226 -10.71 -3.76 -6.93
C TRP A 226 -10.94 -3.86 -5.43
N ALA A 227 -9.91 -3.61 -4.60
CA ALA A 227 -9.98 -3.70 -3.15
C ALA A 227 -10.98 -2.70 -2.56
N PHE A 228 -10.97 -1.46 -3.05
CA PHE A 228 -11.92 -0.43 -2.63
C PHE A 228 -13.36 -0.85 -2.92
N LEU A 229 -13.65 -1.35 -4.14
CA LEU A 229 -14.99 -1.81 -4.53
C LEU A 229 -15.44 -3.02 -3.72
N ARG A 230 -14.52 -3.93 -3.37
CA ARG A 230 -14.81 -5.10 -2.55
C ARG A 230 -15.38 -4.71 -1.19
N ILE A 231 -14.76 -3.71 -0.54
CA ILE A 231 -15.25 -3.14 0.71
C ILE A 231 -16.50 -2.28 0.49
N ALA A 232 -16.50 -1.43 -0.53
CA ALA A 232 -17.59 -0.51 -0.81
C ALA A 232 -18.93 -1.22 -1.08
N ARG A 233 -18.92 -2.44 -1.61
CA ARG A 233 -20.13 -3.26 -1.79
C ARG A 233 -20.76 -3.70 -0.49
N GLN A 234 -19.96 -3.89 0.55
CA GLN A 234 -20.43 -4.30 1.87
C GLN A 234 -20.73 -3.08 2.76
N HIS A 235 -20.02 -1.97 2.53
CA HIS A 235 -20.06 -0.75 3.33
C HIS A 235 -20.24 0.50 2.47
N PRO A 236 -21.32 0.57 1.65
CA PRO A 236 -21.47 1.66 0.67
C PRO A 236 -21.61 3.06 1.29
N PRO A 237 -22.26 3.27 2.47
CA PRO A 237 -22.32 4.60 3.08
C PRO A 237 -20.93 5.13 3.49
N GLU A 238 -20.08 4.28 4.05
CA GLU A 238 -18.72 4.60 4.46
C GLU A 238 -17.87 4.95 3.24
N ALA A 239 -17.97 4.17 2.17
CA ALA A 239 -17.26 4.43 0.93
C ALA A 239 -17.67 5.76 0.28
N LEU A 240 -18.97 6.08 0.24
CA LEU A 240 -19.47 7.37 -0.26
C LEU A 240 -18.92 8.54 0.57
N GLU A 241 -18.85 8.41 1.89
CA GLU A 241 -18.27 9.45 2.74
C GLU A 241 -16.77 9.65 2.48
N ILE A 242 -16.03 8.56 2.26
CA ILE A 242 -14.61 8.64 1.89
C ILE A 242 -14.44 9.36 0.53
N ILE A 243 -15.21 8.98 -0.50
CA ILE A 243 -15.15 9.65 -1.81
C ILE A 243 -15.47 11.15 -1.67
N ARG A 244 -16.50 11.50 -0.92
CA ARG A 244 -16.85 12.91 -0.66
C ARG A 244 -15.73 13.68 0.01
N ARG A 245 -15.06 13.10 0.99
CA ARG A 245 -13.93 13.74 1.68
C ARG A 245 -12.71 13.90 0.78
N LEU A 246 -12.40 12.89 -0.02
CA LEU A 246 -11.26 12.91 -0.95
C LEU A 246 -11.48 13.85 -2.12
N SER A 247 -12.72 14.14 -2.51
CA SER A 247 -13.00 15.10 -3.59
C SER A 247 -12.71 16.56 -3.22
N ILE A 248 -12.54 16.86 -1.92
CA ILE A 248 -12.24 18.22 -1.45
C ILE A 248 -10.77 18.55 -1.72
N GLY A 249 -10.53 19.49 -2.63
CA GLY A 249 -9.17 19.89 -3.02
C GLY A 249 -8.40 18.83 -3.85
N ALA A 250 -9.12 17.85 -4.41
CA ALA A 250 -8.54 16.84 -5.27
C ALA A 250 -8.19 17.40 -6.65
N GLU A 251 -7.19 16.83 -7.29
CA GLU A 251 -6.81 17.13 -8.67
C GLU A 251 -7.81 16.54 -9.67
N ALA A 252 -7.78 17.01 -10.91
CA ALA A 252 -8.74 16.57 -11.93
C ALA A 252 -8.71 15.07 -12.21
N LEU A 253 -7.52 14.47 -12.21
CA LEU A 253 -7.33 13.04 -12.40
C LEU A 253 -7.93 12.23 -11.24
N ASP A 254 -7.72 12.67 -10.01
CA ASP A 254 -8.32 12.05 -8.82
C ASP A 254 -9.85 12.07 -8.90
N LEU A 255 -10.44 13.22 -9.28
CA LEU A 255 -11.89 13.35 -9.43
C LEU A 255 -12.45 12.44 -10.53
N ALA A 256 -11.72 12.30 -11.63
CA ALA A 256 -12.10 11.39 -12.71
C ALA A 256 -12.09 9.93 -12.24
N ALA A 257 -11.07 9.51 -11.52
CA ALA A 257 -10.98 8.17 -10.95
C ALA A 257 -12.06 7.90 -9.91
N LEU A 258 -12.36 8.87 -9.03
CA LEU A 258 -13.45 8.76 -8.06
C LEU A 258 -14.83 8.67 -8.74
N ALA A 259 -15.05 9.38 -9.85
CA ALA A 259 -16.28 9.25 -10.65
C ALA A 259 -16.43 7.83 -11.21
N GLN A 260 -15.34 7.22 -11.69
CA GLN A 260 -15.34 5.83 -12.17
C GLN A 260 -15.64 4.84 -11.04
N GLN A 261 -15.07 5.03 -9.85
CA GLN A 261 -15.39 4.19 -8.70
C GLN A 261 -16.87 4.24 -8.33
N LEU A 262 -17.46 5.45 -8.33
CA LEU A 262 -18.88 5.62 -8.04
C LEU A 262 -19.77 4.81 -9.00
N CYS A 263 -19.41 4.71 -10.28
CA CYS A 263 -20.27 3.99 -11.24
C CYS A 263 -20.30 2.47 -11.00
N LEU A 264 -19.25 1.91 -10.39
CA LEU A 264 -19.12 0.49 -10.11
C LEU A 264 -19.66 0.07 -8.72
N MET A 265 -19.96 1.07 -7.86
CA MET A 265 -20.55 0.82 -6.54
C MET A 265 -22.02 0.40 -6.65
N PRO A 266 -22.58 -0.28 -5.63
CA PRO A 266 -24.00 -0.56 -5.54
C PRO A 266 -24.88 0.70 -5.66
N ASP A 267 -26.09 0.52 -6.17
CA ASP A 267 -27.06 1.62 -6.22
C ASP A 267 -27.63 1.89 -4.81
N VAL A 268 -27.13 2.96 -4.20
CA VAL A 268 -27.52 3.38 -2.85
C VAL A 268 -27.84 4.87 -2.82
N PRO A 269 -28.69 5.31 -1.87
CA PRO A 269 -29.02 6.73 -1.69
C PRO A 269 -27.74 7.57 -1.49
N GLY A 270 -27.68 8.71 -2.16
CA GLY A 270 -26.55 9.63 -2.05
C GLY A 270 -25.46 9.45 -3.12
N ARG A 271 -25.46 8.34 -3.87
CA ARG A 271 -24.43 8.08 -4.89
C ARG A 271 -24.42 9.12 -5.99
N SER A 272 -25.57 9.47 -6.53
CA SER A 272 -25.72 10.51 -7.56
C SER A 272 -25.37 11.90 -7.03
N GLU A 273 -25.72 12.21 -5.80
CA GLU A 273 -25.39 13.47 -5.15
C GLU A 273 -23.88 13.63 -4.97
N VAL A 274 -23.17 12.55 -4.60
CA VAL A 274 -21.69 12.55 -4.51
C VAL A 274 -21.07 12.76 -5.89
N LEU A 275 -21.59 12.08 -6.93
CA LEU A 275 -21.11 12.28 -8.31
C LEU A 275 -21.26 13.74 -8.75
N LEU A 276 -22.40 14.38 -8.45
CA LEU A 276 -22.62 15.79 -8.79
C LEU A 276 -21.70 16.75 -8.01
N ALA A 277 -21.39 16.41 -6.77
CA ALA A 277 -20.48 17.19 -5.91
C ALA A 277 -19.02 17.19 -6.40
N LEU A 278 -18.60 16.20 -7.19
CA LEU A 278 -17.25 16.19 -7.78
C LEU A 278 -16.98 17.42 -8.67
N ALA A 279 -18.03 18.07 -9.16
CA ALA A 279 -17.94 19.25 -10.00
C ALA A 279 -17.89 20.59 -9.21
N ASP A 280 -17.88 20.57 -7.90
CA ASP A 280 -18.00 21.82 -7.11
C ASP A 280 -16.78 22.75 -7.31
N ASN A 281 -15.59 22.20 -7.62
CA ASN A 281 -14.35 22.96 -7.78
C ASN A 281 -13.89 23.09 -9.25
N LEU A 282 -14.74 22.79 -10.24
CA LEU A 282 -14.36 22.84 -11.68
C LEU A 282 -13.79 24.19 -12.13
N ALA A 283 -14.13 25.29 -11.43
CA ALA A 283 -13.62 26.62 -11.78
C ALA A 283 -12.11 26.80 -11.51
N GLU A 284 -11.53 25.96 -10.69
CA GLU A 284 -10.10 26.01 -10.30
C GLU A 284 -9.20 25.33 -11.35
N PHE A 285 -9.77 24.48 -12.20
CA PHE A 285 -9.07 23.69 -13.20
C PHE A 285 -8.89 24.42 -14.52
N ASP A 286 -7.86 24.06 -15.27
CA ASP A 286 -7.71 24.49 -16.65
C ASP A 286 -8.77 23.84 -17.57
N LYS A 287 -8.69 24.11 -18.87
CA LYS A 287 -9.72 23.65 -19.82
C LYS A 287 -9.72 22.13 -19.99
N ASP A 288 -8.53 21.53 -20.09
CA ASP A 288 -8.37 20.11 -20.40
C ASP A 288 -8.68 19.27 -19.16
N GLU A 289 -8.29 19.74 -17.99
CA GLU A 289 -8.65 19.16 -16.69
C GLU A 289 -10.17 19.19 -16.45
N ARG A 290 -10.83 20.31 -16.75
CA ARG A 290 -12.30 20.39 -16.66
C ARG A 290 -13.00 19.42 -17.61
N ASP A 291 -12.50 19.31 -18.85
CA ASP A 291 -13.03 18.36 -19.82
C ASP A 291 -12.94 16.92 -19.28
N LEU A 292 -11.79 16.55 -18.71
CA LEU A 292 -11.56 15.23 -18.10
C LEU A 292 -12.61 14.93 -17.02
N VAL A 293 -12.78 15.83 -16.05
CA VAL A 293 -13.72 15.62 -14.93
C VAL A 293 -15.17 15.54 -15.46
N ILE A 294 -15.59 16.47 -16.31
CA ILE A 294 -16.97 16.49 -16.83
C ILE A 294 -17.25 15.24 -17.68
N VAL A 295 -16.32 14.80 -18.54
CA VAL A 295 -16.47 13.58 -19.35
C VAL A 295 -16.56 12.36 -18.44
N SER A 296 -15.71 12.23 -17.44
CA SER A 296 -15.74 11.12 -16.49
C SER A 296 -17.04 11.08 -15.68
N MET A 297 -17.54 12.22 -15.22
CA MET A 297 -18.85 12.31 -14.53
C MET A 297 -20.00 11.91 -15.44
N LEU A 298 -20.02 12.39 -16.70
CA LEU A 298 -21.05 12.04 -17.66
C LEU A 298 -21.02 10.56 -18.03
N THR A 299 -19.83 10.01 -18.26
CA THR A 299 -19.64 8.59 -18.52
C THR A 299 -20.16 7.76 -17.34
N SER A 300 -19.77 8.12 -16.12
CA SER A 300 -20.21 7.44 -14.90
C SER A 300 -21.73 7.52 -14.71
N ALA A 301 -22.34 8.70 -14.92
CA ALA A 301 -23.80 8.86 -14.85
C ALA A 301 -24.52 8.01 -15.91
N HIS A 302 -23.98 7.91 -17.13
CA HIS A 302 -24.54 7.06 -18.18
C HIS A 302 -24.41 5.57 -17.85
N VAL A 303 -23.29 5.12 -17.30
CA VAL A 303 -23.10 3.74 -16.85
C VAL A 303 -24.05 3.41 -15.71
N MET A 304 -24.18 4.28 -14.71
CA MET A 304 -25.04 4.07 -13.54
C MET A 304 -26.52 3.99 -13.87
N HIS A 305 -27.01 4.91 -14.69
CA HIS A 305 -28.46 5.16 -14.83
C HIS A 305 -28.97 5.14 -16.27
N GLY A 306 -28.07 5.04 -17.25
CA GLY A 306 -28.39 5.10 -18.68
C GLY A 306 -28.37 6.52 -19.28
N ALA A 307 -28.26 6.56 -20.60
CA ALA A 307 -28.30 7.81 -21.33
C ALA A 307 -29.65 8.52 -21.13
N GLY A 308 -29.60 9.83 -20.86
CA GLY A 308 -30.79 10.65 -20.62
C GLY A 308 -31.40 10.54 -19.22
N SER A 309 -30.71 9.85 -18.29
CA SER A 309 -31.09 9.87 -16.87
C SER A 309 -31.03 11.27 -16.25
N GLU A 310 -31.76 11.48 -15.17
CA GLU A 310 -31.81 12.79 -14.49
C GLU A 310 -30.41 13.28 -14.04
N PRO A 311 -29.51 12.45 -13.43
CA PRO A 311 -28.15 12.88 -13.12
C PRO A 311 -27.34 13.28 -14.38
N ALA A 312 -27.39 12.49 -15.45
CA ALA A 312 -26.67 12.79 -16.69
C ALA A 312 -27.22 14.10 -17.34
N ALA A 313 -28.53 14.27 -17.39
CA ALA A 313 -29.16 15.48 -17.91
C ALA A 313 -28.83 16.73 -17.07
N SER A 314 -28.71 16.57 -15.75
CA SER A 314 -28.30 17.64 -14.84
C SER A 314 -26.87 18.09 -15.12
N ILE A 315 -25.93 17.12 -15.26
CA ILE A 315 -24.51 17.39 -15.59
C ILE A 315 -24.40 18.05 -16.97
N GLU A 316 -25.09 17.51 -17.99
CA GLU A 316 -25.09 18.09 -19.34
C GLU A 316 -25.65 19.53 -19.36
N THR A 317 -26.71 19.79 -18.64
CA THR A 317 -27.33 21.14 -18.57
C THR A 317 -26.40 22.14 -17.88
N LYS A 318 -25.77 21.74 -16.79
CA LYS A 318 -24.94 22.63 -15.97
C LYS A 318 -23.53 22.83 -16.55
N TYR A 319 -22.94 21.80 -17.12
CA TYR A 319 -21.53 21.78 -17.50
C TYR A 319 -21.27 21.51 -18.99
N GLY A 320 -22.22 20.96 -19.73
CA GLY A 320 -22.04 20.60 -21.15
C GLY A 320 -21.61 21.75 -22.07
N ALA A 321 -21.99 23.01 -21.72
CA ALA A 321 -21.55 24.19 -22.46
C ALA A 321 -20.05 24.51 -22.26
N GLN A 322 -19.46 24.03 -21.19
CA GLN A 322 -18.03 24.23 -20.82
C GLN A 322 -17.10 23.25 -21.56
N LEU A 323 -17.63 22.10 -22.03
CA LEU A 323 -16.85 21.10 -22.75
C LEU A 323 -16.27 21.67 -24.05
N SER A 324 -15.03 21.33 -24.35
CA SER A 324 -14.38 21.58 -25.62
C SER A 324 -15.09 20.87 -26.78
N ARG A 325 -14.73 21.22 -28.00
CA ARG A 325 -15.26 20.55 -29.19
C ARG A 325 -14.76 19.11 -29.25
N GLU A 326 -13.52 18.90 -28.87
CA GLU A 326 -12.83 17.61 -28.82
C GLU A 326 -13.52 16.69 -27.80
N ALA A 327 -13.69 17.12 -26.56
CA ALA A 327 -14.34 16.37 -25.50
C ALA A 327 -15.81 16.00 -25.83
N ARG A 328 -16.57 16.91 -26.48
CA ARG A 328 -17.93 16.59 -26.98
C ARG A 328 -17.92 15.52 -28.05
N LYS A 329 -16.91 15.53 -28.96
CA LYS A 329 -16.77 14.51 -29.99
C LYS A 329 -16.44 13.15 -29.37
N GLU A 330 -15.53 13.12 -28.43
CA GLU A 330 -15.15 11.94 -27.68
C GLU A 330 -16.35 11.36 -26.91
N LEU A 331 -17.04 12.16 -26.12
CA LEU A 331 -18.23 11.73 -25.39
C LEU A 331 -19.30 11.15 -26.33
N LYS A 332 -19.45 11.73 -27.54
CA LYS A 332 -20.38 11.20 -28.54
C LYS A 332 -19.95 9.83 -29.07
N SER A 333 -18.64 9.60 -29.26
CA SER A 333 -18.08 8.30 -29.63
C SER A 333 -18.30 7.26 -28.54
N LEU A 334 -18.00 7.63 -27.29
CA LEU A 334 -18.12 6.76 -26.12
C LEU A 334 -19.57 6.35 -25.79
N ARG A 335 -20.58 7.11 -26.21
CA ARG A 335 -22.00 6.82 -25.89
C ARG A 335 -22.47 5.44 -26.36
N ALA A 336 -22.00 4.98 -27.51
CA ALA A 336 -22.33 3.65 -28.02
C ALA A 336 -21.61 2.55 -27.20
N GLU A 337 -20.35 2.77 -26.88
CA GLU A 337 -19.51 1.87 -26.10
C GLU A 337 -20.00 1.80 -24.64
N ILE A 338 -20.47 2.90 -24.05
CA ILE A 338 -21.03 2.95 -22.70
C ILE A 338 -22.25 2.03 -22.56
N GLU A 339 -23.14 2.01 -23.56
CA GLU A 339 -24.33 1.14 -23.48
C GLU A 339 -23.95 -0.35 -23.57
N GLU A 340 -22.92 -0.68 -24.35
CA GLU A 340 -22.33 -2.02 -24.39
C GLU A 340 -21.63 -2.35 -23.06
N ALA A 341 -20.84 -1.40 -22.53
CA ALA A 341 -20.16 -1.56 -21.24
C ALA A 341 -21.13 -1.77 -20.06
N ARG A 342 -22.30 -1.12 -20.08
CA ARG A 342 -23.33 -1.35 -19.04
C ARG A 342 -23.83 -2.80 -19.02
N GLN A 343 -23.95 -3.41 -20.17
CA GLN A 343 -24.32 -4.82 -20.28
C GLN A 343 -23.16 -5.73 -19.84
N GLY A 344 -21.94 -5.42 -20.29
CA GLY A 344 -20.73 -6.16 -19.93
C GLY A 344 -20.38 -6.10 -18.44
N ILE A 345 -20.54 -4.94 -17.78
CA ILE A 345 -20.30 -4.83 -16.32
C ILE A 345 -21.24 -5.72 -15.51
N ALA A 346 -22.48 -5.91 -15.98
CA ALA A 346 -23.44 -6.79 -15.31
C ALA A 346 -23.12 -8.28 -15.48
N GLU A 347 -22.34 -8.64 -16.50
CA GLU A 347 -22.01 -10.02 -16.88
C GLU A 347 -20.56 -10.40 -16.55
N ALA A 348 -19.69 -9.41 -16.29
CA ALA A 348 -18.28 -9.66 -16.01
C ALA A 348 -18.11 -10.39 -14.66
N GLU A 349 -17.44 -11.53 -14.69
CA GLU A 349 -16.97 -12.18 -13.47
C GLU A 349 -15.89 -11.33 -12.83
N GLU A 350 -16.05 -11.06 -11.55
CA GLU A 350 -15.04 -10.32 -10.78
C GLU A 350 -13.85 -11.25 -10.49
N PRO A 351 -12.60 -10.78 -10.71
CA PRO A 351 -11.44 -11.60 -10.41
C PRO A 351 -11.42 -11.98 -8.93
N SER A 352 -11.03 -13.21 -8.65
CA SER A 352 -10.83 -13.70 -7.28
C SER A 352 -9.61 -13.07 -6.65
N ILE A 353 -9.51 -13.11 -5.31
CA ILE A 353 -8.31 -12.67 -4.59
C ILE A 353 -7.04 -13.38 -5.09
N TYR A 354 -7.15 -14.64 -5.48
CA TYR A 354 -6.01 -15.43 -5.98
C TYR A 354 -5.52 -14.89 -7.33
N GLU A 355 -6.43 -14.58 -8.26
CA GLU A 355 -6.09 -13.97 -9.54
C GLU A 355 -5.43 -12.60 -9.33
N VAL A 356 -6.00 -11.74 -8.49
CA VAL A 356 -5.41 -10.42 -8.19
C VAL A 356 -4.02 -10.53 -7.56
N CYS A 357 -3.79 -11.51 -6.67
CA CYS A 357 -2.50 -11.69 -6.01
C CYS A 357 -1.46 -12.41 -6.86
N MET A 358 -1.89 -13.26 -7.80
CA MET A 358 -0.98 -14.12 -8.58
C MET A 358 -0.63 -13.52 -9.94
N ASP A 359 -1.62 -13.00 -10.65
CA ASP A 359 -1.43 -12.56 -12.03
C ASP A 359 -1.21 -11.04 -12.13
N GLY A 360 -1.52 -10.30 -11.06
CA GLY A 360 -1.69 -8.86 -11.18
C GLY A 360 -2.80 -8.52 -12.19
N PHE A 361 -3.15 -7.28 -12.37
CA PHE A 361 -4.00 -6.89 -13.49
C PHE A 361 -3.12 -6.83 -14.73
N ASP A 362 -3.21 -7.85 -15.60
CA ASP A 362 -2.54 -7.95 -16.91
C ASP A 362 -1.33 -7.01 -17.12
N VAL A 363 -0.19 -7.35 -16.50
CA VAL A 363 1.08 -6.81 -16.95
C VAL A 363 1.41 -7.56 -18.23
N VAL A 364 0.89 -7.07 -19.36
CA VAL A 364 1.38 -7.44 -20.67
C VAL A 364 2.73 -6.76 -20.82
N ASP A 365 3.75 -7.35 -20.23
CA ASP A 365 5.12 -7.04 -20.64
C ASP A 365 6.00 -8.28 -20.62
N ASP A 366 6.48 -8.57 -21.80
CA ASP A 366 7.19 -9.77 -22.24
C ASP A 366 8.63 -9.89 -21.70
N GLU A 367 8.99 -9.20 -20.64
CA GLU A 367 10.28 -9.42 -20.00
C GLU A 367 10.11 -9.92 -18.56
N PRO A 368 10.52 -11.17 -18.29
CA PRO A 368 10.51 -11.65 -16.90
C PRO A 368 11.45 -10.78 -16.08
N PHE A 369 10.87 -10.12 -15.06
CA PHE A 369 11.66 -9.39 -14.08
C PHE A 369 12.54 -10.40 -13.32
N GLU A 370 13.81 -10.50 -13.74
CA GLU A 370 14.82 -11.19 -12.95
C GLU A 370 15.14 -10.30 -11.74
N ARG A 371 14.56 -10.59 -10.56
CA ARG A 371 15.16 -10.09 -9.32
C ARG A 371 16.65 -10.39 -9.40
N ALA A 372 17.48 -9.38 -9.21
CA ALA A 372 18.91 -9.56 -9.04
C ALA A 372 19.13 -10.26 -7.69
N GLU A 373 18.78 -11.55 -7.64
CA GLU A 373 19.16 -12.37 -6.50
C GLU A 373 20.66 -12.28 -6.32
N PRO A 374 21.13 -11.95 -5.13
CA PRO A 374 22.55 -12.04 -4.86
C PRO A 374 22.95 -13.47 -5.20
N LYS A 375 23.80 -13.65 -6.24
CA LYS A 375 24.24 -14.97 -6.71
C LYS A 375 25.06 -15.62 -5.61
N LEU A 376 24.35 -16.25 -4.66
CA LEU A 376 24.99 -17.02 -3.60
C LEU A 376 25.85 -18.12 -4.20
N GLY A 377 27.10 -18.16 -3.77
CA GLY A 377 27.99 -19.23 -4.15
C GLY A 377 27.45 -20.59 -3.66
N ARG A 378 27.48 -21.62 -4.51
CA ARG A 378 26.94 -22.97 -4.20
C ARG A 378 27.35 -23.53 -2.84
N ASN A 379 28.46 -23.07 -2.27
CA ASN A 379 29.00 -23.53 -0.98
C ASN A 379 28.73 -22.55 0.19
N GLU A 380 28.14 -21.43 -0.06
CA GLU A 380 27.77 -20.43 0.96
C GLU A 380 26.61 -20.91 1.83
N PRO A 381 26.43 -20.34 3.04
CA PRO A 381 25.26 -20.61 3.85
C PRO A 381 24.00 -20.22 3.09
N CYS A 382 22.96 -21.06 3.19
CA CYS A 382 21.70 -20.78 2.52
C CYS A 382 21.01 -19.55 3.11
N TRP A 383 20.45 -18.72 2.28
CA TRP A 383 19.72 -17.50 2.65
C TRP A 383 18.57 -17.75 3.63
N CYS A 384 17.97 -18.95 3.63
CA CYS A 384 16.85 -19.30 4.52
C CYS A 384 17.25 -19.48 6.00
N GLY A 385 18.49 -19.24 6.39
CA GLY A 385 18.96 -19.37 7.77
C GLY A 385 19.06 -20.80 8.32
N SER A 386 18.84 -21.83 7.49
CA SER A 386 18.88 -23.26 7.90
C SER A 386 20.25 -23.77 8.31
N GLY A 387 21.31 -22.97 8.16
CA GLY A 387 22.71 -23.37 8.39
C GLY A 387 23.25 -24.37 7.36
N LYS A 388 22.47 -24.78 6.38
CA LYS A 388 22.90 -25.66 5.30
C LYS A 388 23.57 -24.84 4.19
N LYS A 389 24.47 -25.46 3.42
CA LYS A 389 25.02 -24.84 2.21
C LYS A 389 23.90 -24.68 1.18
N TYR A 390 23.91 -23.55 0.43
CA TYR A 390 22.92 -23.20 -0.57
C TYR A 390 22.61 -24.36 -1.53
N LYS A 391 23.65 -25.02 -2.08
CA LYS A 391 23.49 -26.19 -2.95
C LYS A 391 22.75 -27.40 -2.35
N LYS A 392 22.61 -27.48 -1.03
CA LYS A 392 21.95 -28.59 -0.33
C LYS A 392 20.59 -28.17 0.26
N CYS A 393 20.16 -26.95 -0.01
CA CYS A 393 18.98 -26.37 0.56
C CYS A 393 18.04 -25.86 -0.52
N HIS A 394 18.38 -24.80 -1.22
CA HIS A 394 17.49 -24.11 -2.15
C HIS A 394 18.01 -24.05 -3.58
N LEU A 395 19.26 -24.43 -3.87
CA LEU A 395 19.81 -24.31 -5.23
C LEU A 395 18.94 -25.02 -6.28
N ASP A 396 18.42 -26.21 -5.97
CA ASP A 396 17.63 -26.98 -6.94
C ASP A 396 16.21 -26.39 -7.14
N SER A 397 15.65 -25.74 -6.12
CA SER A 397 14.38 -25.01 -6.22
C SER A 397 14.56 -23.67 -6.97
N ASP A 398 15.63 -22.95 -6.66
CA ASP A 398 15.92 -21.64 -7.24
C ASP A 398 16.43 -21.74 -8.69
N GLU A 399 17.05 -22.88 -9.09
CA GLU A 399 17.43 -23.18 -10.47
C GLU A 399 16.31 -23.87 -11.28
N GLY A 400 15.12 -24.04 -10.72
CA GLY A 400 13.94 -24.62 -11.41
C GLY A 400 14.09 -26.08 -11.81
N ARG A 401 14.78 -26.88 -11.03
CA ARG A 401 15.03 -28.32 -11.24
C ARG A 401 14.27 -29.19 -10.26
#